data_95971afc1c505f322c2b02771baa8e12
#
_entry.id   95971afc1c505f322c2b02771baa8e12
#
_cell.length_a   1.000
_cell.length_b   1.000
_cell.length_c   1.000
_cell.angle_alpha   90.00
_cell.angle_beta   90.00
_cell.angle_gamma   90.00
#
_symmetry.space_group_name_H-M   'P 1'
#
loop_
_entity.id
_entity.type
_entity.pdbx_description
1 polymer ?
#
loop_
_entity_poly.entity_id
_entity_poly.type
_entity_poly.pdbx_seq_one_letter_code
_entity_poly.pdbx_strand_id
1 'polypeptide(L)'
;MNNVLEKDIYLGSSALGQATGMKFSDSDRVSGMKFSDSDKASGLKKSVPNVVFGMKISAAYGAGGLKSSAASKHSGFPLFFGLLVLWFVLSLSLSSCQCGKQSAAWDEGDTIRLKYAQLLTIVEHEGFTEVNVGNPWKKGTVLHQYILIKKGKKGDETAEMLMKGRNGSQDVAGASQAMAESQGAAGSHTLAGSLGLTGPDGCRADIVRTPICSSAVFTSPHCQLLYELGCQNAIRGVCDSKYILIEDIQKRLGKPAAASSESGSRQSSALSESGSGKSSTSASLPIADCGSSMQPDVEKIIALHPEALLISPFENSGGYGKLDNLNIPIIEAADYMETSPLGRAEWIKFYGLLFEANTADSLFAAIEKEYLALKTQAAKLPKGLSILTERKMGSVWYSPGGKSTMGILLKDANARYIFADDEHSGSLSLSPEQVIARGSEVDVWAFKYFGGQPLSRAALLQEYDGYKALRAFQTGNIYECNTDRIPYFETVSFHPEILLREFIILSHPQAKGLGALRFYRKM
;
A
#
# COMPACT_ATOMS: atom_id res chain seq x y z
N MET A 1 5.37 -10.71 -12.81
CA MET A 1 4.13 -10.43 -13.56
C MET A 1 2.88 -10.49 -12.67
N ASN A 2 2.78 -11.39 -11.67
CA ASN A 2 1.60 -11.50 -10.79
C ASN A 2 1.40 -10.30 -9.84
N ASN A 3 2.47 -9.63 -9.40
CA ASN A 3 2.38 -8.53 -8.41
C ASN A 3 1.95 -7.17 -9.01
N VAL A 4 2.08 -6.97 -10.32
CA VAL A 4 1.63 -5.73 -10.97
C VAL A 4 0.11 -5.66 -11.02
N LEU A 5 -0.55 -6.81 -11.23
CA LEU A 5 -2.01 -6.90 -11.30
C LEU A 5 -2.68 -6.78 -9.91
N GLU A 6 -1.97 -7.16 -8.84
CA GLU A 6 -2.44 -6.97 -7.47
C GLU A 6 -2.55 -5.48 -7.12
N LYS A 7 -1.62 -4.66 -7.62
CA LYS A 7 -1.67 -3.20 -7.49
C LYS A 7 -2.91 -2.60 -8.20
N ASP A 8 -3.28 -3.13 -9.36
CA ASP A 8 -4.43 -2.65 -10.13
C ASP A 8 -5.78 -2.94 -9.45
N ILE A 9 -5.84 -4.00 -8.64
CA ILE A 9 -7.04 -4.32 -7.85
C ILE A 9 -7.16 -3.42 -6.62
N TYR A 10 -6.04 -2.99 -6.04
CA TYR A 10 -6.01 -2.21 -4.79
C TYR A 10 -5.89 -0.70 -4.99
N LEU A 11 -5.26 -0.23 -6.05
CA LEU A 11 -5.00 1.19 -6.28
C LEU A 11 -6.10 1.93 -7.05
N GLY A 12 -7.27 1.31 -7.22
CA GLY A 12 -8.33 1.91 -8.01
C GLY A 12 -7.96 1.97 -9.50
N SER A 13 -8.88 1.71 -10.32
CA SER A 13 -8.90 1.54 -11.77
C SER A 13 -7.89 2.30 -12.67
N SER A 14 -6.93 3.04 -12.13
CA SER A 14 -5.98 3.84 -12.90
C SER A 14 -5.05 3.03 -13.79
N ALA A 15 -4.73 1.80 -13.43
CA ALA A 15 -3.83 0.96 -14.20
C ALA A 15 -4.54 0.01 -15.19
N LEU A 16 -5.87 -0.16 -15.07
CA LEU A 16 -6.63 -1.07 -15.93
C LEU A 16 -6.67 -0.64 -17.42
N GLY A 17 -6.53 0.65 -17.70
CA GLY A 17 -6.56 1.18 -19.08
C GLY A 17 -5.27 0.98 -19.88
N GLN A 18 -4.14 0.70 -19.22
CA GLN A 18 -2.84 0.67 -19.90
C GLN A 18 -2.22 -0.72 -20.04
N ALA A 19 -2.66 -1.72 -19.28
CA ALA A 19 -2.15 -3.09 -19.38
C ALA A 19 -2.67 -3.84 -20.62
N THR A 20 -3.75 -3.37 -21.23
CA THR A 20 -4.24 -3.89 -22.52
C THR A 20 -3.87 -2.90 -23.62
N GLY A 21 -2.71 -3.08 -24.25
CA GLY A 21 -2.23 -2.29 -25.37
C GLY A 21 -3.10 -2.42 -26.63
N MET A 22 -4.41 -2.24 -26.53
CA MET A 22 -5.32 -2.13 -27.67
C MET A 22 -5.74 -0.67 -27.82
N LYS A 23 -5.07 -0.01 -28.76
CA LYS A 23 -5.57 1.22 -29.36
C LYS A 23 -6.84 0.87 -30.14
N PHE A 24 -8.00 1.26 -29.65
CA PHE A 24 -9.17 1.43 -30.50
C PHE A 24 -9.02 2.77 -31.23
N SER A 25 -8.66 2.71 -32.50
CA SER A 25 -8.83 3.84 -33.39
C SER A 25 -10.29 3.84 -33.87
N ASP A 26 -11.02 4.89 -33.52
CA ASP A 26 -12.24 5.29 -34.22
C ASP A 26 -11.87 5.71 -35.65
N SER A 27 -12.21 4.92 -36.59
CA SER A 27 -12.63 5.25 -37.96
C SER A 27 -12.53 3.99 -38.81
N ASP A 28 -13.68 3.41 -39.15
CA ASP A 28 -13.91 3.08 -40.56
C ASP A 28 -15.39 2.65 -40.76
N ARG A 29 -16.08 3.52 -41.42
CA ARG A 29 -17.37 3.27 -42.05
C ARG A 29 -17.17 2.44 -43.31
N VAL A 30 -17.94 1.35 -43.34
CA VAL A 30 -18.66 0.78 -44.50
C VAL A 30 -17.96 0.77 -45.86
N SER A 31 -17.69 -0.42 -46.37
CA SER A 31 -18.29 -0.84 -47.65
C SER A 31 -18.05 -2.34 -47.87
N GLY A 32 -19.08 -3.01 -48.33
CA GLY A 32 -19.13 -4.46 -48.50
C GLY A 32 -18.30 -4.94 -49.69
N MET A 33 -17.90 -6.21 -49.61
CA MET A 33 -17.72 -7.04 -50.80
C MET A 33 -17.94 -8.52 -50.49
N LYS A 34 -18.49 -9.16 -51.47
CA LYS A 34 -19.12 -10.48 -51.54
C LYS A 34 -18.12 -11.65 -51.39
N PHE A 35 -18.66 -12.74 -50.86
CA PHE A 35 -18.12 -14.10 -50.92
C PHE A 35 -17.82 -14.58 -52.37
N SER A 36 -16.73 -15.34 -52.52
CA SER A 36 -16.62 -16.42 -53.50
C SER A 36 -15.79 -17.55 -52.90
N ASP A 37 -16.40 -18.74 -52.90
CA ASP A 37 -15.76 -20.02 -52.63
C ASP A 37 -14.70 -20.35 -53.69
N SER A 38 -13.66 -21.00 -53.30
CA SER A 38 -13.19 -22.26 -53.93
C SER A 38 -11.84 -22.74 -53.42
N ASP A 39 -11.86 -23.99 -52.96
CA ASP A 39 -10.93 -25.08 -53.29
C ASP A 39 -9.58 -25.28 -52.65
N LYS A 40 -9.58 -26.42 -51.90
CA LYS A 40 -8.65 -27.57 -51.93
C LYS A 40 -7.19 -27.46 -51.53
N ALA A 41 -6.97 -28.20 -50.44
CA ALA A 41 -6.00 -29.30 -50.26
C ALA A 41 -4.54 -29.09 -50.64
N SER A 42 -3.66 -29.21 -49.67
CA SER A 42 -2.62 -30.26 -49.64
C SER A 42 -1.76 -30.11 -48.38
N GLY A 43 -1.46 -31.26 -47.79
CA GLY A 43 -0.74 -31.38 -46.52
C GLY A 43 0.73 -31.13 -46.60
N LEU A 44 1.28 -30.79 -45.46
CA LEU A 44 2.68 -31.16 -45.12
C LEU A 44 2.81 -31.23 -43.60
N LYS A 45 3.02 -32.45 -43.11
CA LYS A 45 3.49 -32.72 -41.74
C LYS A 45 4.92 -32.16 -41.60
N LYS A 46 5.16 -31.34 -40.61
CA LYS A 46 6.51 -31.17 -40.03
C LYS A 46 6.42 -31.27 -38.51
N SER A 47 7.09 -32.30 -38.04
CA SER A 47 7.40 -32.66 -36.68
C SER A 47 8.24 -31.59 -35.98
N VAL A 48 7.89 -31.27 -34.76
CA VAL A 48 8.71 -30.49 -33.81
C VAL A 48 9.16 -31.43 -32.69
N PRO A 49 10.45 -31.50 -32.35
CA PRO A 49 10.94 -32.45 -31.36
C PRO A 49 10.68 -31.96 -29.94
N ASN A 50 10.16 -32.88 -29.12
CA ASN A 50 10.09 -32.78 -27.66
C ASN A 50 11.49 -32.80 -27.07
N VAL A 51 11.88 -31.75 -26.36
CA VAL A 51 13.04 -31.78 -25.46
C VAL A 51 12.50 -31.95 -24.05
N VAL A 52 12.60 -33.17 -23.55
CA VAL A 52 12.37 -33.53 -22.15
C VAL A 52 13.67 -33.31 -21.39
N PHE A 53 13.72 -32.35 -20.49
CA PHE A 53 14.79 -32.25 -19.51
C PHE A 53 14.34 -32.98 -18.24
N GLY A 54 14.80 -34.22 -18.08
CA GLY A 54 14.66 -35.00 -16.88
C GLY A 54 15.85 -34.76 -15.95
N MET A 55 15.58 -34.17 -14.79
CA MET A 55 16.53 -34.15 -13.68
C MET A 55 16.24 -35.34 -12.76
N LYS A 56 17.11 -36.35 -12.79
CA LYS A 56 17.14 -37.44 -11.83
C LYS A 56 17.80 -36.93 -10.53
N ILE A 57 17.07 -36.98 -9.42
CA ILE A 57 17.65 -36.89 -8.09
C ILE A 57 17.84 -38.34 -7.59
N SER A 58 19.09 -38.77 -7.45
CA SER A 58 19.44 -40.04 -6.81
C SER A 58 19.49 -39.86 -5.29
N ALA A 59 18.58 -40.51 -4.60
CA ALA A 59 18.68 -40.74 -3.16
C ALA A 59 19.49 -42.02 -2.93
N ALA A 60 20.63 -41.89 -2.26
CA ALA A 60 21.38 -43.03 -1.76
C ALA A 60 21.10 -43.21 -0.27
N TYR A 61 20.33 -44.24 0.04
CA TYR A 61 20.27 -44.84 1.38
C TYR A 61 21.41 -45.84 1.51
N GLY A 62 22.26 -45.65 2.52
CA GLY A 62 23.26 -46.64 2.94
C GLY A 62 23.07 -46.98 4.41
N ALA A 63 22.43 -48.10 4.65
CA ALA A 63 22.39 -48.75 5.97
C ALA A 63 23.54 -49.74 6.14
N GLY A 64 24.15 -49.74 7.28
CA GLY A 64 25.10 -50.75 7.71
C GLY A 64 25.65 -50.34 9.06
N GLY A 65 25.33 -50.93 10.17
CA GLY A 65 25.52 -52.28 10.55
C GLY A 65 26.49 -52.29 11.75
N LEU A 66 25.93 -52.37 12.96
CA LEU A 66 26.65 -52.55 14.24
C LEU A 66 27.52 -53.85 14.22
N LYS A 67 28.76 -53.79 14.72
CA LYS A 67 29.35 -54.87 15.50
C LYS A 67 30.28 -54.34 16.58
N SER A 68 30.01 -54.76 17.80
CA SER A 68 30.77 -54.63 19.02
C SER A 68 32.04 -55.46 18.97
N SER A 69 33.12 -54.99 19.54
CA SER A 69 34.09 -55.85 20.20
C SER A 69 34.90 -55.06 21.24
N ALA A 70 35.09 -55.70 22.35
CA ALA A 70 35.63 -55.18 23.57
C ALA A 70 37.17 -55.20 23.66
N ALA A 71 37.66 -54.49 24.63
CA ALA A 71 38.77 -54.77 25.56
C ALA A 71 40.09 -54.02 25.36
N SER A 72 40.41 -53.30 26.39
CA SER A 72 41.61 -53.40 27.21
C SER A 72 42.73 -52.37 27.15
N LYS A 73 42.89 -51.69 28.27
CA LYS A 73 44.12 -51.36 29.04
C LYS A 73 44.92 -50.08 28.76
N HIS A 74 44.86 -49.25 29.80
CA HIS A 74 45.95 -48.49 30.45
C HIS A 74 46.91 -47.63 29.66
N SER A 75 46.83 -46.32 29.92
CA SER A 75 47.92 -45.64 30.64
C SER A 75 47.55 -44.14 30.85
N GLY A 76 47.84 -43.66 32.02
CA GLY A 76 47.56 -42.32 32.49
C GLY A 76 48.32 -41.26 31.70
N PHE A 77 47.61 -40.20 31.43
CA PHE A 77 48.23 -38.92 31.02
C PHE A 77 47.75 -37.82 31.98
N PRO A 78 48.60 -36.93 32.38
CA PRO A 78 48.39 -36.11 33.56
C PRO A 78 47.38 -34.97 33.30
N LEU A 79 46.59 -34.72 34.34
CA LEU A 79 45.58 -33.67 34.46
C LEU A 79 46.07 -32.23 34.10
N PHE A 80 47.34 -32.05 33.94
CA PHE A 80 47.94 -30.74 33.61
C PHE A 80 47.76 -30.30 32.15
N PHE A 81 47.58 -31.22 31.20
CA PHE A 81 47.43 -30.86 29.79
C PHE A 81 45.98 -30.44 29.48
N GLY A 82 45.02 -30.96 30.20
CA GLY A 82 43.59 -30.59 30.06
C GLY A 82 43.33 -29.15 30.56
N LEU A 83 44.00 -28.73 31.61
CA LEU A 83 43.86 -27.38 32.17
C LEU A 83 44.50 -26.30 31.27
N LEU A 84 45.59 -26.62 30.58
CA LEU A 84 46.27 -25.71 29.66
C LEU A 84 45.48 -25.52 28.35
N VAL A 85 44.83 -26.58 27.83
CA VAL A 85 43.98 -26.50 26.66
C VAL A 85 42.69 -25.75 27.02
N LEU A 86 42.13 -25.94 28.19
CA LEU A 86 40.93 -25.23 28.64
C LEU A 86 41.24 -23.74 28.84
N TRP A 87 42.42 -23.39 29.33
CA TRP A 87 42.83 -21.99 29.47
C TRP A 87 43.13 -21.32 28.12
N PHE A 88 43.66 -22.07 27.14
CA PHE A 88 43.89 -21.60 25.79
C PHE A 88 42.61 -21.42 24.99
N VAL A 89 41.61 -22.29 25.17
CA VAL A 89 40.29 -22.15 24.60
C VAL A 89 39.50 -21.01 25.26
N LEU A 90 39.69 -20.81 26.57
CA LEU A 90 39.04 -19.70 27.29
C LEU A 90 39.69 -18.32 26.96
N SER A 91 40.98 -18.29 26.65
CA SER A 91 41.67 -17.07 26.23
C SER A 91 41.42 -16.70 24.75
N LEU A 92 41.09 -17.67 23.88
CA LEU A 92 40.67 -17.42 22.51
C LEU A 92 39.23 -16.92 22.39
N SER A 93 38.40 -17.21 23.41
CA SER A 93 37.00 -16.72 23.44
C SER A 93 36.87 -15.26 23.93
N LEU A 94 37.95 -14.64 24.43
CA LEU A 94 37.95 -13.25 24.88
C LEU A 94 38.57 -12.26 23.87
N SER A 95 39.02 -12.77 22.71
CA SER A 95 39.50 -11.91 21.62
C SER A 95 38.51 -11.90 20.46
N SER A 96 37.20 -11.87 20.75
CA SER A 96 36.24 -11.39 19.81
C SER A 96 36.46 -9.90 19.65
N CYS A 97 37.27 -9.52 18.66
CA CYS A 97 37.27 -8.17 18.12
C CYS A 97 35.82 -7.83 17.73
N GLN A 98 35.14 -7.17 18.63
CA GLN A 98 34.00 -6.34 18.27
C GLN A 98 34.55 -5.23 17.36
N CYS A 99 34.62 -5.51 16.07
CA CYS A 99 34.55 -4.48 15.08
C CYS A 99 33.09 -4.00 15.11
N GLY A 100 32.73 -3.34 16.22
CA GLY A 100 31.49 -2.61 16.34
C GLY A 100 31.58 -1.46 15.35
N LYS A 101 30.82 -1.58 14.25
CA LYS A 101 30.30 -0.40 13.60
C LYS A 101 29.59 0.37 14.72
N GLN A 102 30.18 1.43 15.22
CA GLN A 102 29.49 2.43 16.02
C GLN A 102 28.45 3.08 15.10
N SER A 103 27.28 2.43 14.97
CA SER A 103 26.07 3.19 14.75
C SER A 103 25.99 4.12 15.97
N ALA A 104 25.90 5.43 15.76
CA ALA A 104 25.59 6.36 16.82
C ALA A 104 24.37 5.80 17.55
N ALA A 105 24.59 5.25 18.75
CA ALA A 105 23.53 4.72 19.57
C ALA A 105 22.72 5.94 20.02
N TRP A 106 21.51 6.05 19.47
CA TRP A 106 20.49 6.96 19.95
C TRP A 106 20.05 6.46 21.32
N ASP A 107 19.61 7.36 22.20
CA ASP A 107 19.00 6.96 23.46
C ASP A 107 17.89 5.93 23.16
N GLU A 108 17.73 4.91 24.03
CA GLU A 108 16.63 3.97 23.94
C GLU A 108 15.32 4.76 24.02
N GLY A 109 14.69 4.97 22.85
CA GLY A 109 13.42 5.68 22.77
C GLY A 109 12.26 4.80 23.22
N ASP A 110 11.14 5.43 23.53
CA ASP A 110 9.91 4.71 23.88
C ASP A 110 9.22 4.19 22.62
N THR A 111 9.12 2.86 22.51
CA THR A 111 8.43 2.22 21.37
C THR A 111 6.92 2.34 21.52
N ILE A 112 6.26 3.00 20.55
CA ILE A 112 4.81 3.00 20.43
C ILE A 112 4.37 1.63 19.95
N ARG A 113 3.67 0.87 20.83
CA ARG A 113 3.17 -0.46 20.49
C ARG A 113 1.94 -0.36 19.59
N LEU A 114 2.09 -0.79 18.34
CA LEU A 114 0.99 -1.03 17.43
C LEU A 114 0.39 -2.40 17.71
N LYS A 115 -0.94 -2.51 17.65
CA LYS A 115 -1.66 -3.75 17.97
C LYS A 115 -1.79 -4.69 16.78
N TYR A 116 -1.90 -4.16 15.58
CA TYR A 116 -2.30 -4.86 14.37
C TYR A 116 -1.35 -4.66 13.21
N ALA A 117 -0.81 -3.44 13.03
CA ALA A 117 0.13 -3.13 11.96
C ALA A 117 1.44 -3.89 12.18
N GLN A 118 1.89 -4.60 11.15
CA GLN A 118 3.11 -5.42 11.18
C GLN A 118 4.26 -4.79 10.39
N LEU A 119 3.94 -3.86 9.50
CA LEU A 119 4.91 -3.20 8.64
C LEU A 119 5.37 -1.84 9.21
N LEU A 120 4.89 -1.44 10.38
CA LEU A 120 5.30 -0.19 11.04
C LEU A 120 5.97 -0.46 12.39
N THR A 121 7.05 0.25 12.64
CA THR A 121 7.65 0.43 13.97
C THR A 121 7.83 1.90 14.23
N ILE A 122 7.34 2.40 15.36
CA ILE A 122 7.40 3.81 15.74
C ILE A 122 8.10 3.90 17.09
N VAL A 123 9.16 4.71 17.18
CA VAL A 123 9.94 4.93 18.38
C VAL A 123 10.04 6.42 18.64
N GLU A 124 9.62 6.86 19.81
CA GLU A 124 9.75 8.25 20.25
C GLU A 124 11.08 8.46 20.93
N HIS A 125 11.84 9.44 20.48
CA HIS A 125 13.10 9.89 21.04
C HIS A 125 12.98 11.34 21.52
N GLU A 126 13.98 11.82 22.29
CA GLU A 126 14.02 13.21 22.65
C GLU A 126 14.24 14.10 21.42
N GLY A 127 13.21 14.86 21.03
CA GLY A 127 13.25 15.82 19.93
C GLY A 127 12.86 15.29 18.55
N PHE A 128 12.68 13.98 18.34
CA PHE A 128 12.25 13.41 17.08
C PHE A 128 11.51 12.06 17.27
N THR A 129 10.83 11.62 16.24
CA THR A 129 10.21 10.29 16.21
C THR A 129 10.81 9.48 15.05
N GLU A 130 11.28 8.29 15.33
CA GLU A 130 11.75 7.34 14.33
C GLU A 130 10.59 6.46 13.88
N VAL A 131 10.42 6.33 12.55
CA VAL A 131 9.44 5.43 11.96
C VAL A 131 10.13 4.53 10.94
N ASN A 132 10.04 3.23 11.15
CA ASN A 132 10.54 2.24 10.20
C ASN A 132 9.36 1.56 9.50
N VAL A 133 9.36 1.62 8.17
CA VAL A 133 8.44 0.87 7.33
C VAL A 133 9.12 -0.45 6.95
N GLY A 134 8.56 -1.55 7.39
CA GLY A 134 9.04 -2.90 7.06
C GLY A 134 8.89 -3.20 5.57
N ASN A 135 9.83 -3.96 5.03
CA ASN A 135 9.77 -4.37 3.62
C ASN A 135 8.79 -5.54 3.43
N PRO A 136 7.65 -5.34 2.75
CA PRO A 136 6.64 -6.37 2.60
C PRO A 136 7.07 -7.54 1.70
N TRP A 137 8.08 -7.33 0.85
CA TRP A 137 8.60 -8.33 -0.08
C TRP A 137 9.85 -9.04 0.44
N LYS A 138 10.58 -8.42 1.38
CA LYS A 138 11.79 -8.98 1.97
C LYS A 138 11.67 -8.98 3.49
N LYS A 139 11.11 -10.07 4.00
CA LYS A 139 10.82 -10.22 5.44
C LYS A 139 12.05 -9.95 6.30
N GLY A 140 11.85 -9.18 7.37
CA GLY A 140 12.88 -8.87 8.35
C GLY A 140 13.83 -7.75 7.95
N THR A 141 13.58 -7.06 6.82
CA THR A 141 14.33 -5.85 6.42
C THR A 141 13.43 -4.62 6.44
N VAL A 142 14.03 -3.45 6.54
CA VAL A 142 13.35 -2.16 6.46
C VAL A 142 13.26 -1.73 4.99
N LEU A 143 12.09 -1.25 4.57
CA LEU A 143 11.89 -0.64 3.27
C LEU A 143 12.37 0.82 3.30
N HIS A 144 11.93 1.57 4.32
CA HIS A 144 12.22 2.99 4.47
C HIS A 144 12.23 3.39 5.95
N GLN A 145 13.16 4.26 6.33
CA GLN A 145 13.23 4.87 7.65
C GLN A 145 12.89 6.35 7.56
N TYR A 146 12.03 6.83 8.44
CA TYR A 146 11.72 8.25 8.57
C TYR A 146 12.15 8.77 9.94
N ILE A 147 12.76 9.94 9.94
CA ILE A 147 13.06 10.72 11.15
C ILE A 147 12.14 11.94 11.13
N LEU A 148 11.07 11.87 11.92
CA LEU A 148 10.07 12.93 12.00
C LEU A 148 10.52 13.98 13.00
N ILE A 149 10.70 15.22 12.55
CA ILE A 149 11.17 16.34 13.37
C ILE A 149 10.17 17.49 13.26
N LYS A 150 9.63 17.92 14.40
CA LYS A 150 8.68 19.05 14.42
C LYS A 150 9.34 20.33 13.91
N LYS A 151 8.60 21.10 13.11
CA LYS A 151 9.04 22.41 12.63
C LYS A 151 9.25 23.37 13.80
N GLY A 152 10.21 24.29 13.66
CA GLY A 152 10.56 25.30 14.65
C GLY A 152 12.01 25.21 15.10
N LYS A 153 12.46 26.22 15.86
CA LYS A 153 13.86 26.40 16.26
C LYS A 153 14.49 25.17 16.91
N LYS A 154 13.80 24.56 17.89
CA LYS A 154 14.29 23.35 18.56
C LYS A 154 14.45 22.17 17.59
N GLY A 155 13.51 22.02 16.66
CA GLY A 155 13.58 21.00 15.62
C GLY A 155 14.71 21.25 14.61
N ASP A 156 15.01 22.51 14.30
CA ASP A 156 16.13 22.85 13.41
C ASP A 156 17.47 22.48 14.06
N GLU A 157 17.63 22.77 15.35
CA GLU A 157 18.78 22.37 16.16
C GLU A 157 18.94 20.84 16.20
N THR A 158 17.83 20.12 16.40
CA THR A 158 17.81 18.64 16.38
C THR A 158 18.23 18.10 15.02
N ALA A 159 17.68 18.63 13.93
CA ALA A 159 18.01 18.21 12.57
C ALA A 159 19.52 18.42 12.28
N GLU A 160 20.07 19.59 12.65
CA GLU A 160 21.50 19.86 12.49
C GLU A 160 22.39 18.92 13.31
N MET A 161 22.00 18.62 14.55
CA MET A 161 22.71 17.69 15.40
C MET A 161 22.78 16.28 14.79
N LEU A 162 21.64 15.79 14.30
CA LEU A 162 21.54 14.48 13.66
C LEU A 162 22.40 14.38 12.40
N MET A 163 22.43 15.45 11.60
CA MET A 163 23.27 15.52 10.41
C MET A 163 24.76 15.54 10.75
N LYS A 164 25.18 16.29 11.77
CA LYS A 164 26.59 16.38 12.21
C LYS A 164 27.08 15.07 12.84
N GLY A 165 26.27 14.41 13.66
CA GLY A 165 26.62 13.15 14.32
C GLY A 165 26.87 11.99 13.34
N ARG A 166 26.21 11.97 12.20
CA ARG A 166 26.39 10.95 11.14
C ARG A 166 27.58 11.20 10.22
N ASN A 167 27.97 12.47 10.01
CA ASN A 167 29.11 12.83 9.15
C ASN A 167 30.49 12.53 9.78
N GLY A 168 30.54 12.18 11.06
CA GLY A 168 31.77 11.75 11.73
C GLY A 168 32.30 10.37 11.34
N SER A 169 31.60 9.63 10.51
CA SER A 169 31.91 8.22 10.15
C SER A 169 32.18 7.97 8.66
N GLN A 170 32.11 8.98 7.79
CA GLN A 170 32.47 8.83 6.37
C GLN A 170 33.16 10.10 5.86
N ASP A 171 34.34 9.94 5.25
CA ASP A 171 35.11 10.97 4.57
C ASP A 171 34.29 11.69 3.52
N VAL A 172 33.94 12.95 3.79
CA VAL A 172 33.06 13.78 2.94
C VAL A 172 33.92 14.77 2.17
N ALA A 173 34.44 14.36 1.03
CA ALA A 173 35.03 15.30 0.06
C ALA A 173 34.02 15.87 -0.95
N GLY A 174 32.76 15.32 -1.03
CA GLY A 174 31.77 15.69 -2.04
C GLY A 174 30.60 16.56 -1.57
N ALA A 175 30.25 16.53 -0.28
CA ALA A 175 29.02 17.20 0.21
C ALA A 175 29.21 18.70 0.52
N SER A 176 30.44 19.16 0.75
CA SER A 176 30.70 20.57 1.08
C SER A 176 30.56 21.53 -0.12
N GLN A 177 30.64 21.02 -1.35
CA GLN A 177 30.52 21.86 -2.54
C GLN A 177 29.06 22.15 -2.92
N ALA A 178 28.16 21.20 -2.67
CA ALA A 178 26.72 21.39 -2.93
C ALA A 178 26.04 22.38 -1.95
N MET A 179 26.58 22.54 -0.74
CA MET A 179 26.09 23.52 0.25
C MET A 179 26.52 24.97 -0.02
N ALA A 180 27.61 25.18 -0.71
CA ALA A 180 28.13 26.54 -0.97
C ALA A 180 27.39 27.25 -2.10
N GLU A 181 26.78 26.53 -3.01
CA GLU A 181 26.07 27.12 -4.16
C GLU A 181 24.61 27.47 -3.88
N SER A 182 24.02 27.00 -2.75
CA SER A 182 22.62 27.30 -2.39
C SER A 182 22.41 28.51 -1.48
N GLN A 183 23.47 29.20 -1.06
CA GLN A 183 23.39 30.37 -0.15
C GLN A 183 23.06 31.70 -0.83
N GLY A 184 22.67 31.72 -2.11
CA GLY A 184 22.48 32.92 -2.90
C GLY A 184 21.03 33.41 -3.04
N ALA A 185 20.02 32.84 -2.40
CA ALA A 185 18.65 33.34 -2.48
C ALA A 185 18.03 33.43 -1.09
N ALA A 186 17.71 34.65 -0.68
CA ALA A 186 17.04 34.97 0.58
C ALA A 186 15.69 34.28 0.70
N GLY A 187 15.49 33.51 1.76
CA GLY A 187 14.22 32.93 2.11
C GLY A 187 14.42 31.70 3.00
N SER A 188 14.05 31.83 4.28
CA SER A 188 13.97 30.77 5.28
C SER A 188 13.04 29.63 4.82
N HIS A 189 13.44 28.82 3.88
CA HIS A 189 12.71 27.63 3.45
C HIS A 189 13.65 26.49 3.09
N THR A 190 13.36 25.34 3.72
CA THR A 190 13.74 24.00 3.26
C THR A 190 15.12 23.47 3.63
N LEU A 191 15.23 23.00 4.88
CA LEU A 191 15.99 21.79 5.15
C LEU A 191 15.03 20.57 5.03
N ALA A 192 14.30 20.49 3.93
CA ALA A 192 13.54 19.32 3.53
C ALA A 192 14.28 18.73 2.33
N GLY A 193 15.10 17.73 2.55
CA GLY A 193 15.81 17.07 1.48
C GLY A 193 16.13 15.65 1.89
N SER A 194 15.86 14.71 1.00
CA SER A 194 16.47 13.39 1.03
C SER A 194 17.98 13.59 0.93
N LEU A 195 18.66 13.58 2.07
CA LEU A 195 20.12 13.80 2.16
C LEU A 195 20.92 12.54 1.81
N GLY A 196 20.33 11.58 1.11
CA GLY A 196 21.01 10.32 0.82
C GLY A 196 21.40 9.55 2.08
N LEU A 197 20.66 9.73 3.17
CA LEU A 197 20.88 9.01 4.41
C LEU A 197 20.56 7.54 4.19
N THR A 198 21.42 6.68 4.72
CA THR A 198 21.21 5.24 4.69
C THR A 198 20.78 4.80 6.08
N GLY A 199 19.60 4.21 6.17
CA GLY A 199 19.05 3.62 7.38
C GLY A 199 19.63 2.24 7.68
N PRO A 200 19.03 1.51 8.64
CA PRO A 200 19.36 0.13 8.92
C PRO A 200 19.33 -0.72 7.64
N ASP A 201 20.19 -1.73 7.54
CA ASP A 201 20.26 -2.65 6.39
C ASP A 201 20.50 -1.99 5.02
N GLY A 202 20.93 -0.72 4.99
CA GLY A 202 21.14 0.02 3.75
C GLY A 202 19.85 0.55 3.10
N CYS A 203 18.74 0.59 3.84
CA CYS A 203 17.49 1.17 3.34
C CYS A 203 17.60 2.70 3.19
N ARG A 204 16.68 3.29 2.44
CA ARG A 204 16.53 4.74 2.33
C ARG A 204 16.11 5.32 3.69
N ALA A 205 16.66 6.47 4.05
CA ALA A 205 16.27 7.21 5.23
C ALA A 205 16.06 8.69 4.90
N ASP A 206 14.90 9.23 5.32
CA ASP A 206 14.53 10.61 5.07
C ASP A 206 14.21 11.35 6.37
N ILE A 207 14.66 12.60 6.48
CA ILE A 207 14.20 13.53 7.52
C ILE A 207 12.93 14.19 7.02
N VAL A 208 11.84 14.05 7.78
CA VAL A 208 10.55 14.66 7.46
C VAL A 208 10.21 15.72 8.49
N ARG A 209 9.99 16.95 8.03
CA ARG A 209 9.61 18.08 8.88
C ARG A 209 8.08 18.10 9.07
N THR A 210 7.62 17.91 10.31
CA THR A 210 6.19 17.89 10.65
C THR A 210 5.73 19.18 11.31
N PRO A 211 4.44 19.57 11.11
CA PRO A 211 3.46 18.96 10.22
C PRO A 211 3.79 19.18 8.74
N ILE A 212 3.44 18.20 7.90
CA ILE A 212 3.45 18.38 6.44
C ILE A 212 2.30 19.31 6.06
N CYS A 213 2.60 20.46 5.47
CA CYS A 213 1.62 21.47 5.07
C CYS A 213 1.36 21.50 3.56
N SER A 214 2.20 20.81 2.77
CA SER A 214 2.10 20.74 1.32
C SER A 214 2.53 19.35 0.85
N SER A 215 1.65 18.63 0.15
CA SER A 215 1.95 17.29 -0.34
C SER A 215 1.36 17.04 -1.72
N ALA A 216 2.00 16.16 -2.50
CA ALA A 216 1.40 15.53 -3.66
C ALA A 216 1.01 14.09 -3.29
N VAL A 217 -0.27 13.75 -3.47
CA VAL A 217 -0.86 12.49 -3.03
C VAL A 217 -1.23 11.64 -4.24
N PHE A 218 -0.65 10.45 -4.34
CA PHE A 218 -0.73 9.60 -5.51
C PHE A 218 -1.89 8.60 -5.47
N THR A 219 -2.64 8.56 -4.38
CA THR A 219 -3.73 7.61 -4.22
C THR A 219 -4.96 8.22 -3.56
N SER A 220 -6.15 7.85 -4.01
CA SER A 220 -7.42 8.35 -3.50
C SER A 220 -7.70 7.97 -2.02
N PRO A 221 -7.31 6.77 -1.51
CA PRO A 221 -7.48 6.46 -0.09
C PRO A 221 -6.80 7.46 0.85
N HIS A 222 -5.56 7.87 0.51
CA HIS A 222 -4.82 8.83 1.33
C HIS A 222 -5.40 10.24 1.22
N CYS A 223 -5.96 10.60 0.06
CA CYS A 223 -6.72 11.84 -0.04
C CYS A 223 -7.90 11.84 0.93
N GLN A 224 -8.70 10.77 0.97
CA GLN A 224 -9.85 10.64 1.88
C GLN A 224 -9.40 10.68 3.34
N LEU A 225 -8.33 9.95 3.68
CA LEU A 225 -7.81 9.95 5.05
C LEU A 225 -7.41 11.36 5.51
N LEU A 226 -6.76 12.16 4.63
CA LEU A 226 -6.39 13.54 4.98
C LEU A 226 -7.61 14.44 5.20
N TYR A 227 -8.75 14.18 4.54
CA TYR A 227 -10.02 14.85 4.86
C TYR A 227 -10.53 14.46 6.24
N GLU A 228 -10.50 13.19 6.59
CA GLU A 228 -10.96 12.68 7.89
C GLU A 228 -10.09 13.15 9.04
N LEU A 229 -8.80 13.32 8.79
CA LEU A 229 -7.85 13.91 9.76
C LEU A 229 -7.93 15.45 9.85
N GLY A 230 -8.75 16.10 9.01
CA GLY A 230 -8.83 17.57 8.95
C GLY A 230 -7.61 18.24 8.27
N CYS A 231 -6.78 17.45 7.56
CA CYS A 231 -5.53 17.88 6.92
C CYS A 231 -5.65 18.09 5.41
N GLN A 232 -6.88 18.21 4.87
CA GLN A 232 -7.16 18.34 3.43
C GLN A 232 -6.46 19.55 2.77
N ASN A 233 -6.09 20.56 3.54
CA ASN A 233 -5.37 21.73 3.03
C ASN A 233 -3.90 21.43 2.71
N ALA A 234 -3.35 20.33 3.21
CA ALA A 234 -2.02 19.87 2.84
C ALA A 234 -1.99 19.21 1.44
N ILE A 235 -3.14 18.87 0.85
CA ILE A 235 -3.21 18.32 -0.51
C ILE A 235 -3.06 19.46 -1.51
N ARG A 236 -1.94 19.50 -2.24
CA ARG A 236 -1.61 20.50 -3.25
C ARG A 236 -1.56 19.92 -4.66
N GLY A 237 -1.32 18.62 -4.78
CA GLY A 237 -1.35 17.90 -6.03
C GLY A 237 -1.91 16.50 -5.83
N VAL A 238 -2.54 15.96 -6.87
CA VAL A 238 -3.03 14.58 -6.89
C VAL A 238 -2.69 13.94 -8.22
N CYS A 239 -2.47 12.62 -8.20
CA CYS A 239 -2.41 11.82 -9.41
C CYS A 239 -3.73 11.10 -9.65
N ASP A 240 -3.95 10.67 -10.90
CA ASP A 240 -5.13 9.89 -11.28
C ASP A 240 -6.47 10.55 -10.89
N SER A 241 -6.54 11.88 -10.99
CA SER A 241 -7.64 12.75 -10.55
C SER A 241 -9.02 12.29 -10.99
N LYS A 242 -9.13 11.64 -12.15
CA LYS A 242 -10.38 11.11 -12.71
C LYS A 242 -11.03 10.00 -11.89
N TYR A 243 -10.26 9.35 -11.00
CA TYR A 243 -10.74 8.27 -10.13
C TYR A 243 -11.01 8.75 -8.69
N ILE A 244 -10.78 10.01 -8.39
CA ILE A 244 -11.03 10.59 -7.06
C ILE A 244 -12.46 11.10 -7.03
N LEU A 245 -13.30 10.49 -6.18
CA LEU A 245 -14.72 10.88 -6.05
C LEU A 245 -14.95 11.95 -4.98
N ILE A 246 -13.90 12.47 -4.35
CA ILE A 246 -13.98 13.51 -3.33
C ILE A 246 -14.38 14.84 -3.99
N GLU A 247 -15.60 15.28 -3.75
CA GLU A 247 -16.21 16.43 -4.42
C GLU A 247 -15.40 17.73 -4.27
N ASP A 248 -14.82 17.98 -3.08
CA ASP A 248 -14.00 19.17 -2.86
C ASP A 248 -12.70 19.14 -3.68
N ILE A 249 -12.06 17.98 -3.83
CA ILE A 249 -10.90 17.83 -4.71
C ILE A 249 -11.29 18.17 -6.15
N GLN A 250 -12.41 17.62 -6.64
CA GLN A 250 -12.88 17.89 -7.99
C GLN A 250 -13.19 19.37 -8.21
N LYS A 251 -13.73 20.06 -7.21
CA LYS A 251 -13.97 21.52 -7.28
C LYS A 251 -12.68 22.36 -7.25
N ARG A 252 -11.63 21.87 -6.61
CA ARG A 252 -10.33 22.56 -6.49
C ARG A 252 -9.39 22.28 -7.67
N LEU A 253 -9.62 21.18 -8.41
CA LEU A 253 -8.90 20.86 -9.64
C LEU A 253 -9.20 21.91 -10.72
N GLY A 254 -8.18 22.29 -11.48
CA GLY A 254 -8.33 23.21 -12.60
C GLY A 254 -8.55 24.69 -12.23
N LYS A 255 -8.58 25.06 -10.95
CA LYS A 255 -8.49 26.47 -10.57
C LYS A 255 -7.04 26.93 -10.73
N PRO A 256 -6.77 28.03 -11.50
CA PRO A 256 -5.41 28.56 -11.61
C PRO A 256 -4.91 28.92 -10.21
N ALA A 257 -3.67 28.55 -9.90
CA ALA A 257 -2.99 29.01 -8.68
C ALA A 257 -3.07 30.55 -8.70
N ALA A 258 -3.71 31.14 -7.69
CA ALA A 258 -3.66 32.58 -7.51
C ALA A 258 -2.18 32.93 -7.37
N ALA A 259 -1.64 33.65 -8.38
CA ALA A 259 -0.29 34.16 -8.33
C ALA A 259 -0.14 34.91 -7.00
N SER A 260 0.75 34.46 -6.15
CA SER A 260 1.15 35.17 -4.94
C SER A 260 1.87 36.44 -5.38
N SER A 261 1.08 37.48 -5.70
CA SER A 261 1.61 38.83 -5.92
C SER A 261 1.89 39.41 -4.54
N GLU A 262 3.05 39.13 -4.01
CA GLU A 262 3.69 40.04 -3.07
C GLU A 262 4.18 41.27 -3.84
N SER A 263 3.36 42.27 -3.92
CA SER A 263 3.84 43.64 -4.14
C SER A 263 3.14 44.51 -3.13
N GLY A 264 3.93 44.94 -2.16
CA GLY A 264 3.50 45.89 -1.17
C GLY A 264 3.10 47.22 -1.81
N SER A 265 1.96 47.74 -1.42
CA SER A 265 1.76 49.18 -1.28
C SER A 265 0.79 49.41 -0.16
N ARG A 266 1.33 49.98 0.92
CA ARG A 266 0.54 50.66 1.95
C ARG A 266 -0.28 51.75 1.31
N GLN A 267 -1.59 51.73 1.48
CA GLN A 267 -2.37 52.97 1.56
C GLN A 267 -3.46 52.81 2.62
N SER A 268 -3.31 53.63 3.63
CA SER A 268 -4.25 53.90 4.70
C SER A 268 -5.41 54.73 4.17
N SER A 269 -6.65 54.37 4.48
CA SER A 269 -7.68 55.34 4.87
C SER A 269 -8.97 54.65 5.32
N ALA A 270 -9.28 54.90 6.61
CA ALA A 270 -10.51 55.31 7.25
C ALA A 270 -11.83 54.53 7.02
N LEU A 271 -12.28 53.94 8.15
CA LEU A 271 -13.60 53.97 8.78
C LEU A 271 -14.87 53.96 7.92
N SER A 272 -15.65 52.87 8.02
CA SER A 272 -17.03 52.99 8.51
C SER A 272 -17.63 51.62 8.83
N GLU A 273 -18.40 51.62 9.90
CA GLU A 273 -19.10 50.50 10.54
C GLU A 273 -20.21 49.92 9.66
N SER A 274 -20.46 48.66 9.72
CA SER A 274 -21.65 48.03 10.28
C SER A 274 -21.93 46.64 9.69
N GLY A 275 -22.10 45.68 10.56
CA GLY A 275 -23.17 44.71 10.43
C GLY A 275 -22.95 43.44 9.65
N SER A 276 -23.04 42.38 10.39
CA SER A 276 -23.44 41.02 9.95
C SER A 276 -22.32 40.04 9.65
N GLY A 277 -22.21 39.09 10.58
CA GLY A 277 -21.29 37.93 10.49
C GLY A 277 -21.44 37.16 9.21
N LYS A 278 -20.48 37.35 8.32
CA LYS A 278 -20.15 36.39 7.27
C LYS A 278 -19.00 35.54 7.80
N SER A 279 -19.30 34.29 8.11
CA SER A 279 -18.33 33.24 8.20
C SER A 279 -17.34 33.40 7.03
N SER A 280 -16.10 33.74 7.33
CA SER A 280 -15.02 33.77 6.35
C SER A 280 -14.82 32.34 5.87
N THR A 281 -15.45 31.99 4.77
CA THR A 281 -15.08 30.82 3.98
C THR A 281 -13.64 31.05 3.53
N SER A 282 -12.69 30.48 4.26
CA SER A 282 -11.29 30.38 3.85
C SER A 282 -11.32 29.77 2.44
N ALA A 283 -10.93 30.54 1.43
CA ALA A 283 -10.88 30.05 0.07
C ALA A 283 -9.91 28.86 0.02
N SER A 284 -10.44 27.66 -0.21
CA SER A 284 -9.63 26.45 -0.32
C SER A 284 -8.60 26.58 -1.45
N LEU A 285 -7.34 26.25 -1.15
CA LEU A 285 -6.23 26.35 -2.09
C LEU A 285 -6.46 25.42 -3.30
N PRO A 286 -6.05 25.83 -4.52
CA PRO A 286 -6.18 24.98 -5.71
C PRO A 286 -5.34 23.71 -5.58
N ILE A 287 -5.79 22.64 -6.22
CA ILE A 287 -5.09 21.36 -6.34
C ILE A 287 -4.67 21.19 -7.80
N ALA A 288 -3.43 20.77 -8.03
CA ALA A 288 -2.94 20.44 -9.36
C ALA A 288 -3.20 18.98 -9.70
N ASP A 289 -3.58 18.71 -10.95
CA ASP A 289 -3.56 17.38 -11.54
C ASP A 289 -2.12 17.06 -11.98
N CYS A 290 -1.47 16.15 -11.26
CA CYS A 290 -0.10 15.71 -11.52
C CYS A 290 -0.03 14.50 -12.49
N GLY A 291 -1.10 14.23 -13.23
CA GLY A 291 -1.14 13.18 -14.23
C GLY A 291 -1.39 11.78 -13.65
N SER A 292 -0.84 10.76 -14.29
CA SER A 292 -0.97 9.38 -13.82
C SER A 292 0.04 9.04 -12.73
N SER A 293 -0.36 8.26 -11.73
CA SER A 293 0.56 7.76 -10.68
C SER A 293 1.70 6.89 -11.24
N MET A 294 1.51 6.27 -12.40
CA MET A 294 2.54 5.47 -13.09
C MET A 294 3.50 6.32 -13.95
N GLN A 295 3.05 7.47 -14.40
CA GLN A 295 3.82 8.44 -15.19
C GLN A 295 3.45 9.87 -14.74
N PRO A 296 3.92 10.27 -13.55
CA PRO A 296 3.57 11.58 -13.01
C PRO A 296 4.22 12.71 -13.79
N ASP A 297 3.53 13.86 -13.84
CA ASP A 297 4.05 15.10 -14.39
C ASP A 297 5.03 15.73 -13.39
N VAL A 298 6.30 15.38 -13.53
CA VAL A 298 7.36 15.80 -12.63
C VAL A 298 7.51 17.32 -12.58
N GLU A 299 7.31 18.00 -13.71
CA GLU A 299 7.43 19.47 -13.77
C GLU A 299 6.35 20.15 -12.94
N LYS A 300 5.11 19.64 -13.01
CA LYS A 300 4.04 20.14 -12.13
C LYS A 300 4.31 19.86 -10.66
N ILE A 301 4.83 18.68 -10.33
CA ILE A 301 5.20 18.35 -8.95
C ILE A 301 6.27 19.32 -8.44
N ILE A 302 7.31 19.59 -9.22
CA ILE A 302 8.34 20.56 -8.86
C ILE A 302 7.73 21.96 -8.64
N ALA A 303 6.84 22.40 -9.53
CA ALA A 303 6.20 23.72 -9.44
C ALA A 303 5.29 23.88 -8.20
N LEU A 304 4.82 22.78 -7.60
CA LEU A 304 4.03 22.78 -6.37
C LEU A 304 4.88 22.99 -5.10
N HIS A 305 6.19 22.75 -5.18
CA HIS A 305 7.10 22.74 -4.04
C HIS A 305 6.54 21.93 -2.85
N PRO A 306 6.16 20.67 -3.04
CA PRO A 306 5.59 19.89 -1.95
C PRO A 306 6.66 19.53 -0.92
N GLU A 307 6.27 19.45 0.34
CA GLU A 307 7.15 19.02 1.44
C GLU A 307 7.27 17.50 1.52
N ALA A 308 6.35 16.77 0.90
CA ALA A 308 6.39 15.31 0.79
C ALA A 308 5.55 14.80 -0.39
N LEU A 309 5.92 13.62 -0.87
CA LEU A 309 5.15 12.83 -1.83
C LEU A 309 4.60 11.58 -1.12
N LEU A 310 3.30 11.33 -1.18
CA LEU A 310 2.69 10.10 -0.66
C LEU A 310 2.49 9.13 -1.81
N ILE A 311 3.30 8.08 -1.86
CA ILE A 311 3.34 7.12 -2.98
C ILE A 311 3.23 5.69 -2.44
N SER A 312 2.38 4.86 -3.04
CA SER A 312 2.37 3.43 -2.72
C SER A 312 3.53 2.72 -3.42
N PRO A 313 4.42 2.07 -2.67
CA PRO A 313 5.53 1.32 -3.23
C PRO A 313 5.03 0.05 -3.95
N PHE A 314 5.86 -0.52 -4.83
CA PHE A 314 5.60 -1.83 -5.42
C PHE A 314 6.90 -2.61 -5.62
N GLU A 315 6.80 -3.92 -5.63
CA GLU A 315 7.95 -4.81 -5.78
C GLU A 315 8.69 -4.54 -7.09
N ASN A 316 10.02 -4.49 -7.01
CA ASN A 316 10.89 -4.28 -8.17
C ASN A 316 10.60 -2.97 -8.94
N SER A 317 10.10 -1.93 -8.25
CA SER A 317 9.89 -0.62 -8.87
C SER A 317 11.18 -0.01 -9.43
N GLY A 318 12.34 -0.44 -8.95
CA GLY A 318 13.63 0.17 -9.31
C GLY A 318 13.80 1.59 -8.79
N GLY A 319 12.98 2.02 -7.81
CA GLY A 319 12.86 3.39 -7.32
C GLY A 319 11.73 4.16 -8.01
N TYR A 320 11.71 5.46 -7.79
CA TYR A 320 10.68 6.38 -8.31
C TYR A 320 11.18 7.22 -9.49
N GLY A 321 12.28 6.80 -10.11
CA GLY A 321 12.84 7.44 -11.29
C GLY A 321 13.26 8.89 -11.05
N LYS A 322 12.69 9.85 -11.79
CA LYS A 322 13.04 11.27 -11.63
C LYS A 322 12.64 11.85 -10.27
N LEU A 323 11.63 11.26 -9.61
CA LEU A 323 11.17 11.76 -8.31
C LEU A 323 12.21 11.53 -7.20
N ASP A 324 13.05 10.49 -7.32
CA ASP A 324 14.13 10.23 -6.36
C ASP A 324 15.17 11.36 -6.29
N ASN A 325 15.29 12.13 -7.38
CA ASN A 325 16.28 13.20 -7.50
C ASN A 325 15.74 14.59 -7.10
N LEU A 326 14.49 14.68 -6.62
CA LEU A 326 13.87 15.96 -6.29
C LEU A 326 14.24 16.46 -4.89
N ASN A 327 14.96 15.67 -4.09
CA ASN A 327 15.21 15.95 -2.67
C ASN A 327 13.93 16.24 -1.86
N ILE A 328 12.81 15.64 -2.27
CA ILE A 328 11.54 15.69 -1.57
C ILE A 328 11.33 14.32 -0.89
N PRO A 329 11.05 14.27 0.42
CA PRO A 329 10.76 13.01 1.10
C PRO A 329 9.62 12.25 0.42
N ILE A 330 9.84 10.97 0.14
CA ILE A 330 8.80 10.07 -0.38
C ILE A 330 8.28 9.23 0.78
N ILE A 331 7.01 9.43 1.12
CA ILE A 331 6.32 8.64 2.13
C ILE A 331 5.80 7.37 1.46
N GLU A 332 6.44 6.25 1.78
CA GLU A 332 6.09 4.91 1.30
C GLU A 332 4.78 4.44 1.94
N ALA A 333 3.68 4.66 1.25
CA ALA A 333 2.36 4.27 1.70
C ALA A 333 2.15 2.76 1.49
N ALA A 334 2.83 1.93 2.30
CA ALA A 334 2.81 0.48 2.22
C ALA A 334 1.66 -0.16 3.03
N ASP A 335 0.73 0.63 3.56
CA ASP A 335 -0.44 0.18 4.31
C ASP A 335 -1.27 -0.88 3.58
N TYR A 336 -1.35 -0.79 2.25
CA TYR A 336 -2.09 -1.75 1.42
C TYR A 336 -1.49 -3.17 1.46
N MET A 337 -0.23 -3.31 1.89
CA MET A 337 0.46 -4.61 2.03
C MET A 337 0.23 -5.26 3.41
N GLU A 338 -0.40 -4.56 4.34
CA GLU A 338 -0.85 -5.18 5.59
C GLU A 338 -1.87 -6.28 5.30
N THR A 339 -1.67 -7.43 5.91
CA THR A 339 -2.57 -8.59 5.73
C THR A 339 -3.80 -8.52 6.63
N SER A 340 -3.72 -7.74 7.72
CA SER A 340 -4.82 -7.53 8.67
C SER A 340 -5.64 -6.29 8.31
N PRO A 341 -6.99 -6.36 8.26
CA PRO A 341 -7.83 -5.19 8.04
C PRO A 341 -7.58 -4.06 9.05
N LEU A 342 -7.47 -4.40 10.34
CA LEU A 342 -7.14 -3.43 11.38
C LEU A 342 -5.68 -3.00 11.34
N GLY A 343 -4.76 -3.87 10.88
CA GLY A 343 -3.36 -3.50 10.65
C GLY A 343 -3.24 -2.37 9.64
N ARG A 344 -3.96 -2.48 8.52
CA ARG A 344 -4.02 -1.42 7.52
C ARG A 344 -4.62 -0.13 8.09
N ALA A 345 -5.72 -0.21 8.82
CA ALA A 345 -6.35 0.95 9.44
C ALA A 345 -5.45 1.61 10.49
N GLU A 346 -4.61 0.85 11.21
CA GLU A 346 -3.74 1.40 12.25
C GLU A 346 -2.65 2.33 11.71
N TRP A 347 -2.37 2.32 10.40
CA TRP A 347 -1.51 3.30 9.75
C TRP A 347 -2.02 4.73 9.86
N ILE A 348 -3.30 4.94 10.20
CA ILE A 348 -3.86 6.24 10.54
C ILE A 348 -2.98 6.98 11.56
N LYS A 349 -2.39 6.25 12.52
CA LYS A 349 -1.49 6.82 13.54
C LYS A 349 -0.21 7.40 12.92
N PHE A 350 0.39 6.70 11.95
CA PHE A 350 1.56 7.21 11.25
C PHE A 350 1.23 8.48 10.45
N TYR A 351 0.13 8.48 9.71
CA TYR A 351 -0.31 9.68 9.00
C TYR A 351 -0.67 10.80 9.98
N GLY A 352 -1.22 10.46 11.15
CA GLY A 352 -1.44 11.40 12.26
C GLY A 352 -0.15 12.11 12.70
N LEU A 353 0.96 11.39 12.81
CA LEU A 353 2.27 11.96 13.15
C LEU A 353 2.80 12.87 12.03
N LEU A 354 2.67 12.45 10.76
CA LEU A 354 3.15 13.22 9.62
C LEU A 354 2.47 14.60 9.49
N PHE A 355 1.16 14.65 9.77
CA PHE A 355 0.35 15.86 9.61
C PHE A 355 -0.01 16.53 10.94
N GLU A 356 0.50 16.03 12.06
CA GLU A 356 0.15 16.46 13.44
C GLU A 356 -1.36 16.50 13.69
N ALA A 357 -2.07 15.50 13.19
CA ALA A 357 -3.51 15.35 13.33
C ALA A 357 -3.88 14.72 14.69
N ASN A 358 -4.28 15.51 15.64
CA ASN A 358 -4.64 15.05 17.00
C ASN A 358 -5.85 14.11 17.03
N THR A 359 -6.60 14.00 15.93
CA THR A 359 -7.77 13.13 15.80
C THR A 359 -7.43 11.70 15.41
N ALA A 360 -6.19 11.41 15.00
CA ALA A 360 -5.79 10.11 14.45
C ALA A 360 -6.04 8.94 15.41
N ASP A 361 -5.63 9.06 16.67
CA ASP A 361 -5.83 7.99 17.66
C ASP A 361 -7.31 7.76 17.97
N SER A 362 -8.11 8.83 18.09
CA SER A 362 -9.54 8.73 18.34
C SER A 362 -10.29 8.14 17.14
N LEU A 363 -9.88 8.48 15.92
CA LEU A 363 -10.43 7.91 14.69
C LEU A 363 -10.15 6.40 14.64
N PHE A 364 -8.89 6.00 14.81
CA PHE A 364 -8.54 4.57 14.81
C PHE A 364 -9.27 3.82 15.94
N ALA A 365 -9.34 4.37 17.15
CA ALA A 365 -10.04 3.74 18.28
C ALA A 365 -11.54 3.53 18.00
N ALA A 366 -12.19 4.46 17.30
CA ALA A 366 -13.58 4.31 16.89
C ALA A 366 -13.75 3.18 15.86
N ILE A 367 -12.88 3.12 14.85
CA ILE A 367 -12.86 2.07 13.82
C ILE A 367 -12.61 0.70 14.47
N GLU A 368 -11.59 0.59 15.32
CA GLU A 368 -11.26 -0.64 16.04
C GLU A 368 -12.45 -1.16 16.85
N LYS A 369 -13.06 -0.27 17.65
CA LYS A 369 -14.22 -0.60 18.49
C LYS A 369 -15.39 -1.14 17.65
N GLU A 370 -15.71 -0.48 16.56
CA GLU A 370 -16.81 -0.88 15.69
C GLU A 370 -16.51 -2.20 14.96
N TYR A 371 -15.30 -2.34 14.43
CA TYR A 371 -14.86 -3.58 13.79
C TYR A 371 -14.99 -4.78 14.74
N LEU A 372 -14.46 -4.67 15.96
CA LEU A 372 -14.50 -5.74 16.96
C LEU A 372 -15.93 -6.04 17.43
N ALA A 373 -16.79 -5.04 17.52
CA ALA A 373 -18.21 -5.24 17.84
C ALA A 373 -18.92 -6.02 16.74
N LEU A 374 -18.73 -5.65 15.47
CA LEU A 374 -19.30 -6.35 14.31
C LEU A 374 -18.79 -7.79 14.20
N LYS A 375 -17.50 -8.01 14.36
CA LYS A 375 -16.89 -9.35 14.39
C LYS A 375 -17.49 -10.21 15.49
N THR A 376 -17.66 -9.65 16.69
CA THR A 376 -18.28 -10.34 17.83
C THR A 376 -19.75 -10.66 17.57
N GLN A 377 -20.48 -9.74 16.93
CA GLN A 377 -21.87 -9.96 16.52
C GLN A 377 -21.96 -11.09 15.48
N ALA A 378 -21.13 -11.06 14.46
CA ALA A 378 -21.10 -12.09 13.41
C ALA A 378 -20.76 -13.48 13.97
N ALA A 379 -19.84 -13.58 14.92
CA ALA A 379 -19.44 -14.84 15.54
C ALA A 379 -20.57 -15.52 16.34
N LYS A 380 -21.59 -14.77 16.76
CA LYS A 380 -22.77 -15.31 17.46
C LYS A 380 -23.85 -15.83 16.50
N LEU A 381 -23.75 -15.51 15.22
CA LEU A 381 -24.68 -15.97 14.19
C LEU A 381 -24.34 -17.40 13.75
N PRO A 382 -25.30 -18.19 13.25
CA PRO A 382 -25.00 -19.42 12.52
C PRO A 382 -24.04 -19.13 11.36
N LYS A 383 -23.34 -20.15 10.86
CA LYS A 383 -22.47 -19.97 9.68
C LYS A 383 -23.28 -19.40 8.50
N GLY A 384 -22.78 -18.32 7.95
CA GLY A 384 -23.48 -17.55 6.91
C GLY A 384 -23.56 -18.22 5.54
N LEU A 385 -24.18 -17.54 4.61
CA LEU A 385 -24.26 -17.93 3.20
C LEU A 385 -22.86 -18.02 2.58
N SER A 386 -22.74 -18.82 1.52
CA SER A 386 -21.50 -18.91 0.75
C SER A 386 -21.38 -17.71 -0.19
N ILE A 387 -20.17 -17.12 -0.24
CA ILE A 387 -19.89 -15.91 -1.01
C ILE A 387 -18.77 -16.17 -2.02
N LEU A 388 -19.02 -15.75 -3.26
CA LEU A 388 -18.01 -15.52 -4.28
C LEU A 388 -17.82 -14.01 -4.43
N THR A 389 -16.57 -13.58 -4.48
CA THR A 389 -16.22 -12.18 -4.74
C THR A 389 -15.57 -12.03 -6.12
N GLU A 390 -15.55 -10.79 -6.62
CA GLU A 390 -14.97 -10.40 -7.89
C GLU A 390 -15.63 -11.06 -9.12
N ARG A 391 -15.17 -10.65 -10.29
CA ARG A 391 -15.58 -11.22 -11.59
C ARG A 391 -14.35 -11.40 -12.47
N LYS A 392 -14.48 -12.11 -13.57
CA LYS A 392 -13.35 -12.27 -14.48
C LYS A 392 -12.92 -10.94 -15.10
N MET A 393 -11.65 -10.82 -15.38
CA MET A 393 -11.03 -9.72 -16.12
C MET A 393 -10.21 -10.29 -17.28
N GLY A 394 -10.65 -10.03 -18.50
CA GLY A 394 -10.06 -10.70 -19.66
C GLY A 394 -10.20 -12.23 -19.57
N SER A 395 -9.09 -12.95 -19.53
CA SER A 395 -9.05 -14.42 -19.39
C SER A 395 -8.86 -14.92 -17.97
N VAL A 396 -8.74 -14.03 -16.97
CA VAL A 396 -8.39 -14.38 -15.59
C VAL A 396 -9.47 -13.92 -14.63
N TRP A 397 -9.72 -14.71 -13.59
CA TRP A 397 -10.51 -14.32 -12.43
C TRP A 397 -9.60 -14.17 -11.22
N TYR A 398 -9.41 -12.94 -10.78
CA TYR A 398 -8.62 -12.64 -9.59
C TYR A 398 -9.49 -12.78 -8.34
N SER A 399 -9.29 -13.87 -7.60
CA SER A 399 -10.01 -14.12 -6.35
C SER A 399 -9.11 -13.84 -5.16
N PRO A 400 -9.59 -13.20 -4.09
CA PRO A 400 -8.80 -13.03 -2.88
C PRO A 400 -8.38 -14.37 -2.27
N GLY A 401 -7.12 -14.51 -1.87
CA GLY A 401 -6.67 -15.67 -1.10
C GLY A 401 -7.29 -15.70 0.29
N GLY A 402 -7.33 -16.86 0.93
CA GLY A 402 -7.97 -17.04 2.23
C GLY A 402 -7.31 -16.25 3.37
N LYS A 403 -6.00 -15.94 3.25
CA LYS A 403 -5.26 -15.10 4.21
C LYS A 403 -5.08 -13.66 3.76
N SER A 404 -5.72 -13.25 2.66
CA SER A 404 -5.76 -11.84 2.25
C SER A 404 -6.65 -11.02 3.20
N THR A 405 -6.49 -9.70 3.18
CA THR A 405 -7.36 -8.76 3.91
C THR A 405 -8.85 -9.04 3.65
N MET A 406 -9.22 -9.30 2.39
CA MET A 406 -10.58 -9.66 1.99
C MET A 406 -11.01 -11.03 2.55
N GLY A 407 -10.14 -12.04 2.47
CA GLY A 407 -10.39 -13.37 3.05
C GLY A 407 -10.61 -13.31 4.56
N ILE A 408 -9.84 -12.47 5.26
CA ILE A 408 -10.00 -12.23 6.70
C ILE A 408 -11.31 -11.53 7.00
N LEU A 409 -11.70 -10.51 6.22
CA LEU A 409 -12.99 -9.82 6.38
C LEU A 409 -14.18 -10.80 6.22
N LEU A 410 -14.15 -11.66 5.21
CA LEU A 410 -15.17 -12.68 4.99
C LEU A 410 -15.21 -13.71 6.14
N LYS A 411 -14.05 -14.10 6.67
CA LYS A 411 -13.95 -14.96 7.85
C LYS A 411 -14.53 -14.28 9.09
N ASP A 412 -14.20 -13.01 9.32
CA ASP A 412 -14.66 -12.22 10.47
C ASP A 412 -16.17 -11.89 10.36
N ALA A 413 -16.71 -11.83 9.15
CA ALA A 413 -18.15 -11.79 8.88
C ALA A 413 -18.87 -13.13 9.11
N ASN A 414 -18.15 -14.19 9.49
CA ASN A 414 -18.66 -15.56 9.59
C ASN A 414 -19.33 -16.08 8.30
N ALA A 415 -18.92 -15.57 7.14
CA ALA A 415 -19.35 -16.04 5.83
C ALA A 415 -18.66 -17.36 5.46
N ARG A 416 -19.22 -18.11 4.50
CA ARG A 416 -18.57 -19.26 3.85
C ARG A 416 -17.89 -18.78 2.58
N TYR A 417 -16.60 -18.42 2.68
CA TYR A 417 -15.82 -18.04 1.51
C TYR A 417 -15.29 -19.27 0.78
N ILE A 418 -15.47 -19.34 -0.55
CA ILE A 418 -15.11 -20.54 -1.32
C ILE A 418 -13.61 -20.83 -1.40
N PHE A 419 -12.76 -19.84 -1.13
CA PHE A 419 -11.29 -19.96 -1.04
C PHE A 419 -10.77 -19.73 0.38
N ALA A 420 -11.59 -19.96 1.42
CA ALA A 420 -11.20 -19.74 2.81
C ALA A 420 -10.06 -20.65 3.30
N ASP A 421 -9.84 -21.78 2.63
CA ASP A 421 -8.78 -22.76 2.88
C ASP A 421 -7.46 -22.43 2.16
N ASP A 422 -7.44 -21.39 1.32
CA ASP A 422 -6.25 -20.94 0.62
C ASP A 422 -5.31 -20.16 1.55
N GLU A 423 -4.01 -20.43 1.44
CA GLU A 423 -2.99 -19.87 2.34
C GLU A 423 -2.36 -18.57 1.84
N HIS A 424 -2.73 -18.10 0.63
CA HIS A 424 -2.16 -16.86 0.08
C HIS A 424 -2.76 -15.63 0.75
N SER A 425 -1.91 -14.65 1.02
CA SER A 425 -2.30 -13.32 1.51
C SER A 425 -2.66 -12.33 0.39
N GLY A 426 -2.40 -12.70 -0.87
CA GLY A 426 -2.70 -11.91 -2.06
C GLY A 426 -3.85 -12.48 -2.88
N SER A 427 -3.93 -12.06 -4.14
CA SER A 427 -4.93 -12.52 -5.10
C SER A 427 -4.49 -13.80 -5.81
N LEU A 428 -5.42 -14.72 -6.00
CA LEU A 428 -5.28 -15.93 -6.79
C LEU A 428 -5.61 -15.61 -8.25
N SER A 429 -4.71 -15.93 -9.16
CA SER A 429 -4.94 -15.83 -10.61
C SER A 429 -5.51 -17.16 -11.12
N LEU A 430 -6.82 -17.25 -11.29
CA LEU A 430 -7.53 -18.47 -11.65
C LEU A 430 -8.17 -18.35 -13.05
N SER A 431 -8.35 -19.48 -13.73
CA SER A 431 -9.21 -19.47 -14.92
C SER A 431 -10.69 -19.33 -14.49
N PRO A 432 -11.55 -18.74 -15.31
CA PRO A 432 -12.99 -18.65 -15.01
C PRO A 432 -13.61 -20.03 -14.74
N GLU A 433 -13.17 -21.07 -15.44
CA GLU A 433 -13.65 -22.46 -15.29
C GLU A 433 -13.30 -23.02 -13.91
N GLN A 434 -12.10 -22.75 -13.39
CA GLN A 434 -11.70 -23.16 -12.03
C GLN A 434 -12.57 -22.50 -10.98
N VAL A 435 -12.89 -21.21 -11.16
CA VAL A 435 -13.76 -20.48 -10.22
C VAL A 435 -15.19 -20.99 -10.29
N ILE A 436 -15.74 -21.21 -11.50
CA ILE A 436 -17.08 -21.75 -11.69
C ILE A 436 -17.18 -23.17 -11.12
N ALA A 437 -16.19 -24.04 -11.38
CA ALA A 437 -16.20 -25.40 -10.85
C ALA A 437 -16.25 -25.43 -9.31
N ARG A 438 -15.56 -24.50 -8.64
CA ARG A 438 -15.56 -24.40 -7.17
C ARG A 438 -16.76 -23.62 -6.62
N GLY A 439 -17.24 -22.64 -7.38
CA GLY A 439 -18.24 -21.66 -6.96
C GLY A 439 -19.64 -21.87 -7.53
N SER A 440 -19.92 -22.97 -8.25
CA SER A 440 -21.25 -23.20 -8.86
C SER A 440 -22.39 -23.08 -7.85
N GLU A 441 -22.19 -23.60 -6.63
CA GLU A 441 -23.19 -23.65 -5.55
C GLU A 441 -23.15 -22.44 -4.59
N VAL A 442 -22.48 -21.33 -4.98
CA VAL A 442 -22.45 -20.15 -4.10
C VAL A 442 -23.83 -19.51 -3.97
N ASP A 443 -24.13 -19.07 -2.73
CA ASP A 443 -25.41 -18.42 -2.42
C ASP A 443 -25.44 -16.96 -2.86
N VAL A 444 -24.29 -16.27 -2.78
CA VAL A 444 -24.15 -14.84 -3.03
C VAL A 444 -22.95 -14.61 -3.94
N TRP A 445 -23.11 -13.77 -4.94
CA TRP A 445 -22.02 -13.27 -5.77
C TRP A 445 -21.96 -11.75 -5.64
N ALA A 446 -20.86 -11.22 -5.07
CA ALA A 446 -20.65 -9.80 -4.84
C ALA A 446 -19.35 -9.35 -5.52
N PHE A 447 -19.40 -8.41 -6.45
CA PHE A 447 -18.24 -7.97 -7.21
C PHE A 447 -18.20 -6.45 -7.40
N LYS A 448 -17.01 -5.96 -7.71
CA LYS A 448 -16.75 -4.56 -8.09
C LYS A 448 -16.59 -4.45 -9.59
N TYR A 449 -16.94 -3.30 -10.12
CA TYR A 449 -16.61 -2.90 -11.49
C TYR A 449 -16.47 -1.38 -11.58
N PHE A 450 -15.77 -0.94 -12.61
CA PHE A 450 -15.66 0.47 -12.98
C PHE A 450 -16.36 0.69 -14.32
N GLY A 451 -17.27 1.65 -14.39
CA GLY A 451 -17.96 1.97 -15.64
C GLY A 451 -19.06 3.01 -15.48
N GLY A 452 -19.16 3.89 -16.49
CA GLY A 452 -20.12 4.99 -16.49
C GLY A 452 -21.60 4.56 -16.53
N GLN A 453 -21.89 3.32 -16.91
CA GLN A 453 -23.27 2.77 -16.99
C GLN A 453 -23.46 1.64 -15.98
N PRO A 454 -24.68 1.50 -15.43
CA PRO A 454 -25.04 0.35 -14.62
C PRO A 454 -24.86 -0.96 -15.39
N LEU A 455 -24.27 -1.95 -14.74
CA LEU A 455 -24.09 -3.27 -15.33
C LEU A 455 -25.40 -4.07 -15.25
N SER A 456 -25.78 -4.76 -16.33
CA SER A 456 -26.96 -5.62 -16.36
C SER A 456 -26.56 -7.10 -16.38
N ARG A 457 -27.49 -7.97 -15.97
CA ARG A 457 -27.29 -9.44 -16.08
C ARG A 457 -27.05 -9.88 -17.53
N ALA A 458 -27.69 -9.22 -18.50
CA ALA A 458 -27.46 -9.49 -19.92
C ALA A 458 -26.03 -9.12 -20.34
N ALA A 459 -25.52 -7.98 -19.88
CA ALA A 459 -24.14 -7.58 -20.12
C ALA A 459 -23.12 -8.55 -19.50
N LEU A 460 -23.39 -9.06 -18.31
CA LEU A 460 -22.55 -10.10 -17.69
C LEU A 460 -22.50 -11.36 -18.56
N LEU A 461 -23.62 -11.83 -19.11
CA LEU A 461 -23.64 -13.00 -20.00
C LEU A 461 -22.96 -12.74 -21.35
N GLN A 462 -23.00 -11.51 -21.86
CA GLN A 462 -22.21 -11.14 -23.04
C GLN A 462 -20.70 -11.17 -22.76
N GLU A 463 -20.30 -10.80 -21.54
CA GLU A 463 -18.89 -10.89 -21.13
C GLU A 463 -18.44 -12.36 -20.98
N TYR A 464 -19.25 -13.19 -20.33
CA TYR A 464 -18.97 -14.60 -20.12
C TYR A 464 -20.23 -15.41 -19.81
N ASP A 465 -20.62 -16.26 -20.74
CA ASP A 465 -21.83 -17.10 -20.62
C ASP A 465 -21.75 -18.09 -19.44
N GLY A 466 -20.54 -18.47 -19.01
CA GLY A 466 -20.31 -19.36 -17.86
C GLY A 466 -20.87 -18.85 -16.55
N TYR A 467 -21.14 -17.55 -16.39
CA TYR A 467 -21.74 -17.00 -15.16
C TYR A 467 -23.12 -17.62 -14.86
N LYS A 468 -23.87 -18.08 -15.89
CA LYS A 468 -25.16 -18.78 -15.70
C LYS A 468 -25.07 -20.08 -14.90
N ALA A 469 -23.87 -20.66 -14.77
CA ALA A 469 -23.63 -21.84 -13.94
C ALA A 469 -23.61 -21.55 -12.44
N LEU A 470 -23.44 -20.27 -12.04
CA LEU A 470 -23.47 -19.87 -10.63
C LEU A 470 -24.91 -19.88 -10.11
N ARG A 471 -25.16 -20.59 -9.00
CA ARG A 471 -26.47 -20.56 -8.33
C ARG A 471 -26.88 -19.14 -7.95
N ALA A 472 -25.94 -18.32 -7.45
CA ALA A 472 -26.19 -16.91 -7.16
C ALA A 472 -26.70 -16.14 -8.38
N PHE A 473 -26.19 -16.46 -9.59
CA PHE A 473 -26.69 -15.86 -10.84
C PHE A 473 -28.11 -16.33 -11.16
N GLN A 474 -28.39 -17.63 -11.00
CA GLN A 474 -29.71 -18.22 -11.28
C GLN A 474 -30.78 -17.68 -10.33
N THR A 475 -30.46 -17.56 -9.04
CA THR A 475 -31.39 -17.05 -8.01
C THR A 475 -31.50 -15.53 -7.97
N GLY A 476 -30.70 -14.81 -8.76
CA GLY A 476 -30.63 -13.35 -8.74
C GLY A 476 -30.02 -12.78 -7.45
N ASN A 477 -29.19 -13.56 -6.76
CA ASN A 477 -28.52 -13.11 -5.55
C ASN A 477 -27.13 -12.52 -5.87
N ILE A 478 -27.15 -11.54 -6.77
CA ILE A 478 -25.99 -10.85 -7.32
C ILE A 478 -25.96 -9.45 -6.76
N TYR A 479 -24.78 -9.04 -6.29
CA TYR A 479 -24.56 -7.71 -5.77
C TYR A 479 -23.38 -7.07 -6.49
N GLU A 480 -23.56 -5.83 -6.93
CA GLU A 480 -22.56 -5.06 -7.65
C GLU A 480 -22.15 -3.81 -6.88
N CYS A 481 -20.90 -3.40 -7.02
CA CYS A 481 -20.38 -2.12 -6.59
C CYS A 481 -19.73 -1.39 -7.76
N ASN A 482 -20.35 -0.30 -8.21
CA ASN A 482 -19.78 0.54 -9.25
C ASN A 482 -18.80 1.56 -8.64
N THR A 483 -17.52 1.29 -8.76
CA THR A 483 -16.45 2.12 -8.19
C THR A 483 -16.20 3.44 -8.95
N ASP A 484 -16.88 3.65 -10.09
CA ASP A 484 -16.93 4.93 -10.79
C ASP A 484 -17.88 5.95 -10.11
N ARG A 485 -18.72 5.47 -9.20
CA ARG A 485 -19.77 6.29 -8.53
C ARG A 485 -19.77 6.17 -7.02
N ILE A 486 -19.19 5.09 -6.51
CA ILE A 486 -19.19 4.76 -5.09
C ILE A 486 -17.74 4.83 -4.60
N PRO A 487 -17.43 5.63 -3.59
CA PRO A 487 -16.06 5.82 -3.07
C PRO A 487 -15.61 4.58 -2.26
N TYR A 488 -15.61 3.42 -2.94
CA TYR A 488 -15.22 2.15 -2.33
C TYR A 488 -13.77 2.18 -1.88
N PHE A 489 -12.85 2.49 -2.81
CA PHE A 489 -11.41 2.44 -2.53
C PHE A 489 -10.97 3.54 -1.58
N GLU A 490 -11.55 4.72 -1.68
CA GLU A 490 -11.30 5.83 -0.75
C GLU A 490 -11.63 5.45 0.68
N THR A 491 -12.70 4.66 0.88
CA THR A 491 -13.23 4.36 2.21
C THR A 491 -12.63 3.09 2.81
N VAL A 492 -12.67 1.96 2.09
CA VAL A 492 -12.40 0.63 2.69
C VAL A 492 -10.97 0.46 3.17
N SER A 493 -10.04 1.27 2.66
CA SER A 493 -8.62 1.19 3.02
C SER A 493 -8.39 1.42 4.51
N PHE A 494 -9.06 2.42 5.07
CA PHE A 494 -8.93 2.80 6.47
C PHE A 494 -10.19 2.52 7.30
N HIS A 495 -11.31 2.15 6.65
CA HIS A 495 -12.60 1.81 7.29
C HIS A 495 -13.03 0.36 6.99
N PRO A 496 -12.26 -0.63 7.46
CA PRO A 496 -12.59 -2.04 7.24
C PRO A 496 -13.89 -2.47 7.93
N GLU A 497 -14.33 -1.75 8.99
CA GLU A 497 -15.57 -2.02 9.71
C GLU A 497 -16.80 -1.84 8.81
N ILE A 498 -16.75 -0.89 7.87
CA ILE A 498 -17.86 -0.67 6.92
C ILE A 498 -18.00 -1.88 5.98
N LEU A 499 -16.88 -2.37 5.44
CA LEU A 499 -16.90 -3.52 4.54
C LEU A 499 -17.23 -4.83 5.29
N LEU A 500 -16.77 -4.96 6.53
CA LEU A 500 -17.15 -6.08 7.40
C LEU A 500 -18.67 -6.11 7.61
N ARG A 501 -19.29 -4.97 7.89
CA ARG A 501 -20.75 -4.83 8.01
C ARG A 501 -21.47 -5.27 6.74
N GLU A 502 -20.99 -4.84 5.56
CA GLU A 502 -21.55 -5.25 4.27
C GLU A 502 -21.52 -6.76 4.10
N PHE A 503 -20.38 -7.41 4.40
CA PHE A 503 -20.29 -8.87 4.30
C PHE A 503 -21.16 -9.61 5.32
N ILE A 504 -21.38 -9.05 6.51
CA ILE A 504 -22.33 -9.63 7.46
C ILE A 504 -23.75 -9.53 6.89
N ILE A 505 -24.16 -8.39 6.33
CA ILE A 505 -25.49 -8.23 5.70
C ILE A 505 -25.67 -9.22 4.54
N LEU A 506 -24.67 -9.34 3.67
CA LEU A 506 -24.72 -10.22 2.51
C LEU A 506 -24.78 -11.70 2.88
N SER A 507 -24.06 -12.11 3.93
CA SER A 507 -23.98 -13.52 4.34
C SER A 507 -25.05 -13.93 5.36
N HIS A 508 -25.64 -12.97 6.06
CA HIS A 508 -26.66 -13.22 7.09
C HIS A 508 -27.90 -12.35 6.88
N PRO A 509 -28.76 -12.66 5.88
CA PRO A 509 -29.91 -11.82 5.53
C PRO A 509 -30.92 -11.65 6.69
N GLN A 510 -30.85 -12.50 7.73
CA GLN A 510 -31.70 -12.43 8.91
C GLN A 510 -31.10 -11.56 10.04
N ALA A 511 -29.82 -11.12 9.90
CA ALA A 511 -29.18 -10.27 10.90
C ALA A 511 -29.88 -8.90 10.94
N LYS A 512 -30.11 -8.41 12.17
CA LYS A 512 -30.78 -7.13 12.41
C LYS A 512 -29.81 -6.10 12.96
N GLY A 513 -30.16 -4.81 12.82
CA GLY A 513 -29.39 -3.71 13.42
C GLY A 513 -28.14 -3.30 12.65
N LEU A 514 -27.94 -3.81 11.43
CA LEU A 514 -26.75 -3.52 10.61
C LEU A 514 -26.96 -2.36 9.61
N GLY A 515 -28.19 -1.84 9.49
CA GLY A 515 -28.51 -0.79 8.51
C GLY A 515 -28.59 -1.30 7.07
N ALA A 516 -28.42 -0.40 6.10
CA ALA A 516 -28.43 -0.69 4.68
C ALA A 516 -27.00 -0.87 4.13
N LEU A 517 -26.89 -1.56 2.99
CA LEU A 517 -25.66 -1.64 2.21
C LEU A 517 -25.26 -0.24 1.74
N ARG A 518 -23.98 0.09 1.87
CA ARG A 518 -23.40 1.37 1.45
C ARG A 518 -22.71 1.24 0.08
N PHE A 519 -22.00 0.15 -0.14
CA PHE A 519 -21.21 -0.07 -1.34
C PHE A 519 -21.91 -0.97 -2.36
N TYR A 520 -22.45 -2.09 -1.88
CA TYR A 520 -23.07 -3.07 -2.72
C TYR A 520 -24.57 -2.81 -2.89
N ARG A 521 -25.07 -3.02 -4.11
CA ARG A 521 -26.50 -3.04 -4.38
C ARG A 521 -26.88 -4.30 -5.12
N LYS A 522 -28.09 -4.80 -4.89
CA LYS A 522 -28.62 -5.96 -5.60
C LYS A 522 -28.92 -5.59 -7.05
N MET A 523 -28.52 -6.46 -8.00
CA MET A 523 -28.80 -6.31 -9.42
C MET A 523 -30.23 -6.69 -9.77
#